data_30a8753b0255da15cda3eeaeadf29d55
#
_entry.id   30a8753b0255da15cda3eeaeadf29d55
#
_cell.length_a   1.000
_cell.length_b   1.000
_cell.length_c   1.000
_cell.angle_alpha   90.00
_cell.angle_beta   90.00
_cell.angle_gamma   90.00
#
_symmetry.space_group_name_H-M   'P 1'
#
loop_
_entity.id
_entity.type
_entity.pdbx_description
1 polymer ?
#
loop_
_entity_poly.entity_id
_entity_poly.type
_entity_poly.pdbx_seq_one_letter_code
_entity_poly.pdbx_strand_id
1 'polypeptide(L)'
;MTGEDFVSNPSFANETSNAYFEHASGVRVDTNAVLMEAIRREYPQLHLTVTPVNSCNLLAFAASGKAAAAPIDKENDRLYLRDFAPPLKRLSGDNGRLVDSVKFGKFLIDWEGKEYVVYIAEGRDGQSAYPVVRNQYVLSSSVQATEKLLLEAGRFTNSVEGAVLVFDQGYWQKSYELWESIQGAEWSDVILDEDMKKDLIKDIDNFFDGQDTYQKLKVPWKRGVIYYGKRSHYSISSSYTYSGIRSAWKWQNDQYQGSDALALQA
;
A
#
# COMPACT_ATOMS: atom_id res chain seq x y z
N MET A 1 -26.01 -9.32 -33.76
CA MET A 1 -25.53 -10.60 -33.19
C MET A 1 -26.19 -10.73 -31.86
N THR A 2 -27.06 -11.69 -31.69
CA THR A 2 -27.72 -12.01 -30.41
C THR A 2 -26.76 -12.85 -29.55
N GLY A 3 -26.87 -12.81 -28.23
CA GLY A 3 -25.98 -13.55 -27.33
C GLY A 3 -25.92 -15.07 -27.58
N GLU A 4 -26.91 -15.61 -28.26
CA GLU A 4 -26.97 -17.02 -28.64
C GLU A 4 -26.00 -17.40 -29.77
N ASP A 5 -25.62 -16.45 -30.64
CA ASP A 5 -24.67 -16.69 -31.72
C ASP A 5 -23.22 -16.89 -31.23
N PHE A 6 -22.91 -16.40 -30.01
CA PHE A 6 -21.59 -16.57 -29.39
C PHE A 6 -21.40 -17.98 -28.77
N VAL A 7 -22.47 -18.57 -28.25
CA VAL A 7 -22.39 -19.87 -27.55
C VAL A 7 -22.39 -21.05 -28.52
N SER A 8 -22.95 -20.86 -29.73
CA SER A 8 -23.15 -21.93 -30.72
C SER A 8 -22.03 -22.08 -31.74
N ASN A 9 -21.00 -21.21 -31.73
CA ASN A 9 -19.88 -21.33 -32.66
C ASN A 9 -18.69 -22.07 -32.01
N PRO A 10 -18.50 -23.37 -32.31
CA PRO A 10 -17.45 -24.18 -31.67
C PRO A 10 -16.02 -23.70 -31.97
N SER A 11 -15.83 -22.88 -33.02
CA SER A 11 -14.53 -22.32 -33.39
C SER A 11 -14.01 -21.30 -32.36
N PHE A 12 -14.88 -20.46 -31.79
CA PHE A 12 -14.48 -19.49 -30.77
C PHE A 12 -14.17 -20.13 -29.41
N ALA A 13 -14.89 -21.20 -29.04
CA ALA A 13 -14.71 -21.87 -27.75
C ALA A 13 -13.37 -22.59 -27.62
N ASN A 14 -12.80 -23.06 -28.74
CA ASN A 14 -11.55 -23.82 -28.72
C ASN A 14 -10.29 -22.94 -28.75
N GLU A 15 -10.33 -21.79 -29.40
CA GLU A 15 -9.16 -20.93 -29.58
C GLU A 15 -8.67 -20.33 -28.26
N THR A 16 -9.56 -19.76 -27.46
CA THR A 16 -9.22 -19.20 -26.14
C THR A 16 -8.77 -20.29 -25.18
N SER A 17 -9.43 -21.45 -25.19
CA SER A 17 -9.05 -22.58 -24.33
C SER A 17 -7.67 -23.13 -24.72
N ASN A 18 -7.39 -23.27 -26.01
CA ASN A 18 -6.09 -23.70 -26.50
C ASN A 18 -4.99 -22.72 -26.13
N ALA A 19 -5.22 -21.41 -26.30
CA ALA A 19 -4.28 -20.36 -25.90
C ALA A 19 -4.00 -20.40 -24.40
N TYR A 20 -5.03 -20.65 -23.57
CA TYR A 20 -4.86 -20.81 -22.14
C TYR A 20 -3.98 -22.01 -21.77
N PHE A 21 -4.27 -23.18 -22.34
CA PHE A 21 -3.51 -24.39 -22.04
C PHE A 21 -2.08 -24.34 -22.57
N GLU A 22 -1.86 -23.75 -23.76
CA GLU A 22 -0.54 -23.51 -24.32
C GLU A 22 0.27 -22.59 -23.40
N HIS A 23 -0.32 -21.47 -22.94
CA HIS A 23 0.31 -20.56 -21.98
C HIS A 23 0.56 -21.27 -20.64
N ALA A 24 -0.39 -22.05 -20.13
CA ALA A 24 -0.26 -22.74 -18.84
C ALA A 24 0.83 -23.81 -18.81
N SER A 25 1.08 -24.47 -19.95
CA SER A 25 2.13 -25.49 -20.13
C SER A 25 3.47 -24.94 -20.62
N GLY A 26 3.52 -23.64 -20.98
CA GLY A 26 4.73 -23.00 -21.49
C GLY A 26 5.83 -22.87 -20.44
N VAL A 27 7.08 -22.83 -20.91
CA VAL A 27 8.24 -22.55 -20.07
C VAL A 27 8.14 -21.12 -19.52
N ARG A 28 8.28 -20.96 -18.21
CA ARG A 28 8.26 -19.65 -17.55
C ARG A 28 9.61 -18.96 -17.74
N VAL A 29 9.57 -17.71 -18.21
CA VAL A 29 10.73 -16.84 -18.35
C VAL A 29 10.59 -15.70 -17.36
N ASP A 30 11.72 -15.23 -16.81
CA ASP A 30 11.74 -14.07 -15.90
C ASP A 30 11.23 -12.83 -16.62
N THR A 31 10.10 -12.30 -16.14
CA THR A 31 9.46 -11.11 -16.69
C THR A 31 10.38 -9.90 -16.67
N ASN A 32 11.20 -9.75 -15.61
CA ASN A 32 12.13 -8.62 -15.50
C ASN A 32 13.20 -8.69 -16.56
N ALA A 33 13.79 -9.87 -16.79
CA ALA A 33 14.82 -10.05 -17.79
C ALA A 33 14.31 -9.68 -19.20
N VAL A 34 13.13 -10.17 -19.54
CA VAL A 34 12.49 -9.90 -20.85
C VAL A 34 12.21 -8.41 -21.01
N LEU A 35 11.59 -7.78 -20.03
CA LEU A 35 11.22 -6.36 -20.10
C LEU A 35 12.43 -5.45 -20.08
N MET A 36 13.43 -5.73 -19.24
CA MET A 36 14.67 -4.94 -19.22
C MET A 36 15.39 -4.97 -20.55
N GLU A 37 15.44 -6.12 -21.21
CA GLU A 37 16.04 -6.26 -22.54
C GLU A 37 15.24 -5.49 -23.60
N ALA A 38 13.91 -5.64 -23.60
CA ALA A 38 13.03 -4.94 -24.54
C ALA A 38 13.15 -3.42 -24.38
N ILE A 39 13.07 -2.92 -23.15
CA ILE A 39 13.14 -1.49 -22.83
C ILE A 39 14.51 -0.91 -23.21
N ARG A 40 15.62 -1.63 -22.95
CA ARG A 40 16.97 -1.17 -23.34
C ARG A 40 17.14 -1.09 -24.85
N ARG A 41 16.50 -1.95 -25.60
CA ARG A 41 16.50 -1.87 -27.08
C ARG A 41 15.69 -0.66 -27.59
N GLU A 42 14.55 -0.36 -26.94
CA GLU A 42 13.69 0.74 -27.30
C GLU A 42 14.30 2.11 -26.92
N TYR A 43 14.99 2.17 -25.77
CA TYR A 43 15.59 3.40 -25.23
C TYR A 43 17.08 3.25 -24.91
N PRO A 44 17.96 3.04 -25.91
CA PRO A 44 19.38 2.79 -25.66
C PRO A 44 20.12 3.98 -25.04
N GLN A 45 19.56 5.20 -25.16
CA GLN A 45 20.13 6.46 -24.67
C GLN A 45 19.70 6.81 -23.25
N LEU A 46 18.73 6.09 -22.67
CA LEU A 46 18.22 6.36 -21.33
C LEU A 46 18.73 5.36 -20.30
N HIS A 47 18.89 5.83 -19.09
CA HIS A 47 19.22 4.97 -17.94
C HIS A 47 17.95 4.28 -17.45
N LEU A 48 18.00 2.97 -17.30
CA LEU A 48 16.92 2.14 -16.78
C LEU A 48 17.19 1.77 -15.33
N THR A 49 16.26 2.11 -14.44
CA THR A 49 16.23 1.68 -13.05
C THR A 49 14.96 0.90 -12.78
N VAL A 50 15.07 -0.25 -12.10
CA VAL A 50 13.93 -1.10 -11.76
C VAL A 50 13.68 -1.05 -10.25
N THR A 51 12.44 -0.84 -9.84
CA THR A 51 12.04 -0.81 -8.42
C THR A 51 10.69 -1.47 -8.20
N PRO A 52 10.47 -2.21 -7.09
CA PRO A 52 9.16 -2.76 -6.76
C PRO A 52 8.14 -1.65 -6.44
N VAL A 53 6.91 -1.82 -6.90
CA VAL A 53 5.81 -0.86 -6.63
C VAL A 53 5.51 -0.74 -5.13
N ASN A 54 5.62 -1.82 -4.38
CA ASN A 54 5.33 -1.84 -2.95
C ASN A 54 6.32 -1.04 -2.09
N SER A 55 7.55 -0.88 -2.53
CA SER A 55 8.57 -0.08 -1.82
C SER A 55 8.59 1.38 -2.24
N CYS A 56 8.18 1.66 -3.49
CA CYS A 56 8.19 3.00 -4.07
C CYS A 56 7.08 3.10 -5.12
N ASN A 57 5.90 3.62 -4.75
CA ASN A 57 4.75 3.69 -5.66
C ASN A 57 4.66 5.05 -6.35
N LEU A 58 5.24 5.16 -7.54
CA LEU A 58 5.28 6.40 -8.33
C LEU A 58 3.90 6.89 -8.77
N LEU A 59 2.96 6.01 -9.09
CA LEU A 59 1.60 6.43 -9.45
C LEU A 59 0.83 6.94 -8.23
N ALA A 60 0.99 6.33 -7.06
CA ALA A 60 0.38 6.83 -5.83
C ALA A 60 1.01 8.18 -5.41
N PHE A 61 2.32 8.32 -5.59
CA PHE A 61 3.03 9.58 -5.37
C PHE A 61 2.50 10.71 -6.27
N ALA A 62 2.28 10.42 -7.55
CA ALA A 62 1.67 11.37 -8.47
C ALA A 62 0.19 11.66 -8.13
N ALA A 63 -0.60 10.62 -7.79
CA ALA A 63 -2.01 10.78 -7.39
C ALA A 63 -2.18 11.65 -6.13
N SER A 64 -1.16 11.72 -5.25
CA SER A 64 -1.14 12.63 -4.10
C SER A 64 -0.84 14.09 -4.45
N GLY A 65 -0.66 14.42 -5.72
CA GLY A 65 -0.34 15.77 -6.20
C GLY A 65 1.14 16.16 -6.09
N LYS A 66 2.02 15.24 -5.71
CA LYS A 66 3.47 15.51 -5.55
C LYS A 66 4.25 15.38 -6.87
N ALA A 67 3.66 14.79 -7.91
CA ALA A 67 4.17 14.72 -9.27
C ALA A 67 2.98 14.73 -10.24
N ALA A 68 3.23 14.98 -11.53
CA ALA A 68 2.23 14.76 -12.57
C ALA A 68 2.47 13.39 -13.21
N ALA A 69 1.40 12.66 -13.52
CA ALA A 69 1.49 11.40 -14.25
C ALA A 69 0.41 11.33 -15.34
N ALA A 70 0.81 10.96 -16.53
CA ALA A 70 -0.10 10.74 -17.65
C ALA A 70 0.24 9.43 -18.37
N PRO A 71 -0.75 8.63 -18.76
CA PRO A 71 -0.50 7.47 -19.61
C PRO A 71 -0.10 7.97 -21.02
N ILE A 72 0.91 7.33 -21.61
CA ILE A 72 1.42 7.65 -22.95
C ILE A 72 1.27 6.50 -23.95
N ASP A 73 0.80 5.35 -23.49
CA ASP A 73 0.38 4.23 -24.33
C ASP A 73 -1.06 4.42 -24.84
N LYS A 74 -1.42 3.66 -25.87
CA LYS A 74 -2.81 3.59 -26.31
C LYS A 74 -3.62 2.84 -25.23
N GLU A 75 -4.89 3.19 -25.10
CA GLU A 75 -5.76 2.57 -24.08
C GLU A 75 -5.81 1.04 -24.22
N ASN A 76 -5.81 0.52 -25.43
CA ASN A 76 -5.83 -0.92 -25.70
C ASN A 76 -4.49 -1.64 -25.40
N ASP A 77 -3.40 -0.90 -25.25
CA ASP A 77 -2.07 -1.46 -24.92
C ASP A 77 -1.86 -1.58 -23.40
N ARG A 78 -2.80 -1.06 -22.61
CA ARG A 78 -2.79 -1.12 -21.14
C ARG A 78 -3.61 -2.29 -20.65
N LEU A 79 -3.07 -3.01 -19.67
CA LEU A 79 -3.76 -4.10 -19.01
C LEU A 79 -4.14 -3.71 -17.59
N TYR A 80 -5.43 -3.73 -17.30
CA TYR A 80 -5.99 -3.47 -15.99
C TYR A 80 -6.67 -4.71 -15.43
N LEU A 81 -6.58 -4.88 -14.11
CA LEU A 81 -7.48 -5.71 -13.35
C LEU A 81 -8.49 -4.79 -12.65
N ARG A 82 -9.77 -5.06 -12.85
CA ARG A 82 -10.85 -4.31 -12.20
C ARG A 82 -11.41 -5.11 -11.06
N ASP A 83 -11.21 -4.59 -9.85
CA ASP A 83 -11.61 -5.21 -8.60
C ASP A 83 -12.75 -4.42 -7.95
N PHE A 84 -13.59 -5.11 -7.19
CA PHE A 84 -14.58 -4.48 -6.33
C PHE A 84 -13.94 -4.18 -4.96
N ALA A 85 -13.88 -2.89 -4.63
CA ALA A 85 -13.54 -2.44 -3.29
C ALA A 85 -14.82 -2.29 -2.46
N PRO A 86 -15.00 -3.07 -1.39
CA PRO A 86 -16.16 -2.96 -0.52
C PRO A 86 -16.20 -1.59 0.18
N PRO A 87 -17.36 -1.17 0.67
CA PRO A 87 -17.48 0.08 1.43
C PRO A 87 -16.65 0.01 2.71
N LEU A 88 -16.01 1.10 3.07
CA LEU A 88 -15.17 1.20 4.27
C LEU A 88 -15.98 0.95 5.55
N LYS A 89 -17.23 1.39 5.58
CA LYS A 89 -18.15 1.15 6.71
C LYS A 89 -19.36 0.37 6.21
N ARG A 90 -19.55 -0.85 6.69
CA ARG A 90 -20.70 -1.71 6.32
C ARG A 90 -22.07 -1.07 6.61
N LEU A 91 -22.14 -0.13 7.55
CA LEU A 91 -23.35 0.56 7.97
C LEU A 91 -23.50 1.96 7.37
N SER A 92 -22.59 2.43 6.51
CA SER A 92 -22.62 3.78 5.95
C SER A 92 -23.59 3.96 4.79
N GLY A 93 -24.21 2.89 4.29
CA GLY A 93 -25.07 2.94 3.10
C GLY A 93 -24.30 3.08 1.77
N ASP A 94 -22.99 3.12 1.80
CA ASP A 94 -22.13 3.08 0.60
C ASP A 94 -22.15 1.68 -0.01
N ASN A 95 -22.27 1.62 -1.34
CA ASN A 95 -22.36 0.36 -2.09
C ASN A 95 -20.99 -0.20 -2.52
N GLY A 96 -19.88 0.44 -2.11
CA GLY A 96 -18.55 0.13 -2.60
C GLY A 96 -18.27 0.72 -3.99
N ARG A 97 -17.07 0.48 -4.52
CA ARG A 97 -16.63 1.03 -5.80
C ARG A 97 -15.79 0.04 -6.59
N LEU A 98 -15.74 0.23 -7.91
CA LEU A 98 -14.78 -0.47 -8.74
C LEU A 98 -13.44 0.28 -8.72
N VAL A 99 -12.35 -0.47 -8.59
CA VAL A 99 -10.97 0.05 -8.58
C VAL A 99 -10.16 -0.66 -9.64
N ASP A 100 -9.49 0.13 -10.48
CA ASP A 100 -8.63 -0.41 -11.51
C ASP A 100 -7.18 -0.52 -11.00
N SER A 101 -6.60 -1.69 -11.14
CA SER A 101 -5.21 -1.99 -10.82
C SER A 101 -4.44 -2.22 -12.11
N VAL A 102 -3.44 -1.38 -12.38
CA VAL A 102 -2.60 -1.49 -13.58
C VAL A 102 -1.75 -2.75 -13.49
N LYS A 103 -1.90 -3.67 -14.44
CA LYS A 103 -1.06 -4.86 -14.60
C LYS A 103 0.09 -4.64 -15.57
N PHE A 104 -0.18 -3.88 -16.63
CA PHE A 104 0.82 -3.41 -17.58
C PHE A 104 0.41 -2.04 -18.12
N GLY A 105 1.37 -1.11 -18.21
CA GLY A 105 1.13 0.21 -18.79
C GLY A 105 2.38 1.06 -18.82
N LYS A 106 2.34 2.10 -19.66
CA LYS A 106 3.41 3.06 -19.89
C LYS A 106 2.94 4.46 -19.51
N PHE A 107 3.69 5.15 -18.69
CA PHE A 107 3.35 6.47 -18.13
C PHE A 107 4.49 7.44 -18.32
N LEU A 108 4.15 8.72 -18.56
CA LEU A 108 5.06 9.83 -18.39
C LEU A 108 4.86 10.43 -17.00
N ILE A 109 5.92 10.55 -16.25
CA ILE A 109 5.91 11.22 -14.95
C ILE A 109 6.75 12.50 -15.09
N ASP A 110 6.15 13.64 -14.74
CA ASP A 110 6.87 14.92 -14.59
C ASP A 110 7.04 15.20 -13.09
N TRP A 111 8.28 15.38 -12.69
CA TRP A 111 8.64 15.73 -11.33
C TRP A 111 9.82 16.69 -11.30
N GLU A 112 9.64 17.83 -10.62
CA GLU A 112 10.61 18.94 -10.58
C GLU A 112 11.09 19.40 -11.97
N GLY A 113 10.19 19.41 -12.97
CA GLY A 113 10.49 19.82 -14.34
C GLY A 113 11.35 18.82 -15.12
N LYS A 114 11.39 17.56 -14.68
CA LYS A 114 12.06 16.45 -15.37
C LYS A 114 11.06 15.36 -15.72
N GLU A 115 11.20 14.84 -16.93
CA GLU A 115 10.35 13.79 -17.46
C GLU A 115 11.00 12.41 -17.23
N TYR A 116 10.16 11.46 -16.82
CA TYR A 116 10.51 10.06 -16.63
C TYR A 116 9.51 9.19 -17.37
N VAL A 117 10.00 8.29 -18.20
CA VAL A 117 9.14 7.25 -18.78
C VAL A 117 9.12 6.06 -17.83
N VAL A 118 7.93 5.65 -17.40
CA VAL A 118 7.75 4.60 -16.42
C VAL A 118 6.86 3.51 -16.98
N TYR A 119 7.40 2.31 -17.11
CA TYR A 119 6.59 1.12 -17.35
C TYR A 119 6.23 0.49 -16.01
N ILE A 120 4.99 0.04 -15.88
CA ILE A 120 4.56 -0.82 -14.78
C ILE A 120 4.24 -2.17 -15.38
N ALA A 121 4.77 -3.22 -14.79
CA ALA A 121 4.45 -4.58 -15.21
C ALA A 121 4.33 -5.50 -14.00
N GLU A 122 3.29 -6.33 -14.04
CA GLU A 122 3.09 -7.42 -13.12
C GLU A 122 3.47 -8.73 -13.82
N GLY A 123 4.47 -9.42 -13.27
CA GLY A 123 4.94 -10.70 -13.77
C GLY A 123 4.78 -11.80 -12.74
N ARG A 124 4.74 -13.04 -13.21
CA ARG A 124 4.89 -14.22 -12.37
C ARG A 124 6.28 -14.80 -12.59
N ASP A 125 7.08 -14.78 -11.56
CA ASP A 125 8.27 -15.58 -11.50
C ASP A 125 7.91 -16.96 -10.93
N GLY A 126 8.01 -17.99 -11.76
CA GLY A 126 7.61 -19.35 -11.38
C GLY A 126 8.50 -20.00 -10.31
N GLN A 127 9.62 -19.35 -9.93
CA GLN A 127 10.55 -19.85 -8.90
C GLN A 127 10.39 -19.14 -7.55
N SER A 128 9.56 -18.12 -7.46
CA SER A 128 9.33 -17.38 -6.22
C SER A 128 8.19 -17.96 -5.40
N ALA A 129 8.37 -18.01 -4.07
CA ALA A 129 7.29 -18.30 -3.13
C ALA A 129 6.18 -17.22 -3.18
N TYR A 130 6.51 -16.01 -3.65
CA TYR A 130 5.57 -14.93 -3.91
C TYR A 130 5.31 -14.85 -5.42
N PRO A 131 4.20 -15.43 -5.90
CA PRO A 131 4.01 -15.68 -7.33
C PRO A 131 3.77 -14.44 -8.19
N VAL A 132 3.52 -13.28 -7.58
CA VAL A 132 3.23 -12.04 -8.30
C VAL A 132 4.17 -10.94 -7.84
N VAL A 133 5.01 -10.48 -8.75
CA VAL A 133 5.89 -9.32 -8.54
C VAL A 133 5.46 -8.21 -9.47
N ARG A 134 5.20 -7.03 -8.92
CA ARG A 134 4.84 -5.84 -9.67
C ARG A 134 5.94 -4.80 -9.55
N ASN A 135 6.61 -4.56 -10.67
CA ASN A 135 7.75 -3.67 -10.74
C ASN A 135 7.47 -2.44 -11.60
N GLN A 136 8.23 -1.40 -11.37
CA GLN A 136 8.32 -0.18 -12.16
C GLN A 136 9.70 -0.11 -12.82
N TYR A 137 9.70 0.20 -14.09
CA TYR A 137 10.88 0.36 -14.93
C TYR A 137 10.98 1.83 -15.28
N VAL A 138 11.87 2.54 -14.60
CA VAL A 138 12.01 4.00 -14.68
C VAL A 138 13.14 4.36 -15.62
N LEU A 139 12.84 5.13 -16.63
CA LEU A 139 13.78 5.60 -17.65
C LEU A 139 13.97 7.11 -17.53
N SER A 140 15.20 7.55 -17.51
CA SER A 140 15.57 8.97 -17.50
C SER A 140 16.94 9.20 -18.13
N SER A 141 17.26 10.46 -18.40
CA SER A 141 18.57 10.87 -18.86
C SER A 141 19.64 10.94 -17.76
N SER A 142 19.25 10.84 -16.48
CA SER A 142 20.17 11.00 -15.33
C SER A 142 19.84 10.01 -14.20
N VAL A 143 20.82 9.19 -13.84
CA VAL A 143 20.72 8.26 -12.71
C VAL A 143 20.42 9.00 -11.41
N GLN A 144 21.16 10.08 -11.13
CA GLN A 144 21.00 10.87 -9.90
C GLN A 144 19.59 11.48 -9.78
N ALA A 145 18.99 11.91 -10.91
CA ALA A 145 17.63 12.43 -10.91
C ALA A 145 16.62 11.33 -10.59
N THR A 146 16.82 10.12 -11.14
CA THR A 146 15.98 8.96 -10.82
C THR A 146 16.10 8.57 -9.36
N GLU A 147 17.31 8.50 -8.81
CA GLU A 147 17.53 8.18 -7.39
C GLU A 147 16.83 9.18 -6.47
N LYS A 148 16.89 10.48 -6.79
CA LYS A 148 16.18 11.52 -6.02
C LYS A 148 14.67 11.32 -6.05
N LEU A 149 14.08 11.07 -7.23
CA LEU A 149 12.66 10.77 -7.37
C LEU A 149 12.26 9.52 -6.57
N LEU A 150 13.05 8.45 -6.67
CA LEU A 150 12.76 7.18 -5.97
C LEU A 150 12.86 7.33 -4.45
N LEU A 151 13.80 8.12 -3.95
CA LEU A 151 13.92 8.41 -2.52
C LEU A 151 12.69 9.18 -2.01
N GLU A 152 12.25 10.23 -2.71
CA GLU A 152 11.05 10.98 -2.31
C GLU A 152 9.77 10.15 -2.39
N ALA A 153 9.58 9.42 -3.49
CA ALA A 153 8.43 8.54 -3.64
C ALA A 153 8.46 7.35 -2.66
N GLY A 154 9.65 6.85 -2.32
CA GLY A 154 9.84 5.82 -1.31
C GLY A 154 9.49 6.32 0.09
N ARG A 155 9.94 7.52 0.47
CA ARG A 155 9.54 8.18 1.72
C ARG A 155 8.03 8.35 1.81
N PHE A 156 7.41 8.86 0.75
CA PHE A 156 5.94 8.99 0.66
C PHE A 156 5.25 7.62 0.80
N THR A 157 5.70 6.61 0.07
CA THR A 157 5.11 5.26 0.11
C THR A 157 5.19 4.65 1.51
N ASN A 158 6.26 4.93 2.26
CA ASN A 158 6.47 4.41 3.61
C ASN A 158 5.99 5.37 4.72
N SER A 159 5.65 6.63 4.40
CA SER A 159 5.09 7.56 5.39
C SER A 159 3.74 7.04 5.91
N VAL A 160 3.44 7.38 7.16
CA VAL A 160 2.19 6.99 7.84
C VAL A 160 1.22 8.15 7.93
N GLU A 161 1.47 9.23 7.17
CA GLU A 161 0.60 10.40 7.14
C GLU A 161 -0.82 10.02 6.70
N GLY A 162 -1.82 10.40 7.49
CA GLY A 162 -3.23 10.12 7.22
C GLY A 162 -3.60 8.64 7.31
N ALA A 163 -2.80 7.80 7.97
CA ALA A 163 -3.08 6.39 8.16
C ALA A 163 -2.63 5.89 9.53
N VAL A 164 -3.18 4.77 9.96
CA VAL A 164 -2.72 4.02 11.14
C VAL A 164 -2.15 2.69 10.68
N LEU A 165 -1.02 2.29 11.25
CA LEU A 165 -0.48 0.96 10.99
C LEU A 165 -1.25 -0.07 11.80
N VAL A 166 -1.81 -1.06 11.12
CA VAL A 166 -2.51 -2.20 11.71
C VAL A 166 -1.73 -3.47 11.41
N PHE A 167 -1.43 -4.24 12.46
CA PHE A 167 -0.83 -5.56 12.29
C PHE A 167 -1.95 -6.59 12.19
N ASP A 168 -2.12 -7.16 11.00
CA ASP A 168 -3.13 -8.18 10.74
C ASP A 168 -2.57 -9.29 9.85
N GLN A 169 -2.97 -10.53 10.11
CA GLN A 169 -2.54 -11.71 9.36
C GLN A 169 -1.01 -11.86 9.20
N GLY A 170 -0.24 -11.35 10.16
CA GLY A 170 1.22 -11.51 10.19
C GLY A 170 2.02 -10.37 9.53
N TYR A 171 1.39 -9.32 9.04
CA TYR A 171 2.05 -8.17 8.43
C TYR A 171 1.39 -6.82 8.77
N TRP A 172 2.17 -5.74 8.63
CA TRP A 172 1.70 -4.38 8.88
C TRP A 172 1.01 -3.81 7.64
N GLN A 173 -0.18 -3.25 7.85
CA GLN A 173 -0.97 -2.58 6.82
C GLN A 173 -1.32 -1.16 7.24
N LYS A 174 -1.46 -0.26 6.25
CA LYS A 174 -1.97 1.09 6.48
C LYS A 174 -3.50 1.05 6.45
N SER A 175 -4.14 1.57 7.50
CA SER A 175 -5.59 1.76 7.55
C SER A 175 -5.91 3.25 7.56
N TYR A 176 -6.38 3.76 6.43
CA TYR A 176 -6.90 5.13 6.29
C TYR A 176 -8.27 5.26 6.96
N GLU A 177 -9.09 4.21 6.90
CA GLU A 177 -10.40 4.15 7.55
C GLU A 177 -10.29 4.30 9.07
N LEU A 178 -9.35 3.58 9.68
CA LEU A 178 -9.12 3.69 11.13
C LEU A 178 -8.62 5.09 11.49
N TRP A 179 -7.77 5.70 10.65
CA TRP A 179 -7.34 7.08 10.83
C TRP A 179 -8.52 8.05 10.84
N GLU A 180 -9.41 7.99 9.84
CA GLU A 180 -10.60 8.82 9.76
C GLU A 180 -11.53 8.61 10.96
N SER A 181 -11.70 7.36 11.39
CA SER A 181 -12.53 7.02 12.55
C SER A 181 -11.97 7.60 13.86
N ILE A 182 -10.64 7.63 14.00
CA ILE A 182 -9.96 8.21 15.17
C ILE A 182 -10.11 9.73 15.21
N GLN A 183 -10.10 10.42 14.05
CA GLN A 183 -10.24 11.88 14.01
C GLN A 183 -11.55 12.38 14.60
N GLY A 184 -12.63 11.60 14.45
CA GLY A 184 -13.95 11.95 14.98
C GLY A 184 -14.26 11.41 16.37
N ALA A 185 -13.33 10.71 17.01
CA ALA A 185 -13.59 10.08 18.31
C ALA A 185 -13.20 10.99 19.48
N GLU A 186 -14.11 11.17 20.42
CA GLU A 186 -13.90 11.96 21.63
C GLU A 186 -14.10 11.12 22.89
N TRP A 187 -13.45 11.51 23.99
CA TRP A 187 -13.66 10.88 25.29
C TRP A 187 -15.11 10.99 25.80
N SER A 188 -15.84 12.01 25.35
CA SER A 188 -17.29 12.17 25.60
C SER A 188 -18.11 11.02 25.05
N ASP A 189 -17.66 10.38 23.96
CA ASP A 189 -18.36 9.27 23.31
C ASP A 189 -18.19 7.93 24.06
N VAL A 190 -17.21 7.89 24.96
CA VAL A 190 -16.92 6.68 25.73
C VAL A 190 -17.86 6.57 26.93
N ILE A 191 -18.76 5.58 26.90
CA ILE A 191 -19.71 5.29 27.96
C ILE A 191 -19.04 4.41 29.03
N LEU A 192 -18.48 5.03 30.02
CA LEU A 192 -17.88 4.40 31.20
C LEU A 192 -18.28 5.19 32.46
N ASP A 193 -18.09 4.58 33.63
CA ASP A 193 -18.11 5.30 34.89
C ASP A 193 -17.08 6.44 34.87
N GLU A 194 -17.45 7.62 35.40
CA GLU A 194 -16.62 8.83 35.27
C GLU A 194 -15.27 8.71 35.98
N ASP A 195 -15.22 8.02 37.09
CA ASP A 195 -13.96 7.83 37.82
C ASP A 195 -13.06 6.82 37.09
N MET A 196 -13.65 5.74 36.59
CA MET A 196 -12.94 4.78 35.73
C MET A 196 -12.41 5.46 34.44
N LYS A 197 -13.19 6.34 33.83
CA LYS A 197 -12.77 7.11 32.65
C LYS A 197 -11.57 8.00 32.95
N LYS A 198 -11.62 8.75 34.07
CA LYS A 198 -10.53 9.62 34.53
C LYS A 198 -9.24 8.84 34.80
N ASP A 199 -9.37 7.71 35.50
CA ASP A 199 -8.23 6.86 35.80
C ASP A 199 -7.60 6.29 34.52
N LEU A 200 -8.40 5.87 33.57
CA LEU A 200 -7.94 5.36 32.28
C LEU A 200 -7.19 6.43 31.48
N ILE A 201 -7.75 7.65 31.40
CA ILE A 201 -7.11 8.78 30.72
C ILE A 201 -5.76 9.10 31.36
N LYS A 202 -5.75 9.26 32.68
CA LYS A 202 -4.53 9.56 33.45
C LYS A 202 -3.47 8.48 33.28
N ASP A 203 -3.86 7.24 33.23
CA ASP A 203 -2.97 6.11 33.09
C ASP A 203 -2.33 6.06 31.69
N ILE A 204 -3.11 6.37 30.64
CA ILE A 204 -2.63 6.47 29.28
C ILE A 204 -1.69 7.67 29.13
N ASP A 205 -2.08 8.85 29.60
CA ASP A 205 -1.28 10.06 29.52
C ASP A 205 0.06 9.89 30.26
N ASN A 206 0.05 9.34 31.46
CA ASN A 206 1.27 9.04 32.22
C ASN A 206 2.23 8.09 31.48
N PHE A 207 1.70 7.10 30.75
CA PHE A 207 2.54 6.20 29.97
C PHE A 207 3.23 6.94 28.83
N PHE A 208 2.48 7.78 28.08
CA PHE A 208 3.06 8.51 26.96
C PHE A 208 4.01 9.62 27.40
N ASP A 209 3.70 10.33 28.47
CA ASP A 209 4.58 11.34 29.06
C ASP A 209 5.82 10.74 29.74
N GLY A 210 5.76 9.44 30.07
CA GLY A 210 6.83 8.72 30.75
C GLY A 210 7.95 8.20 29.86
N GLN A 211 7.93 8.42 28.53
CA GLN A 211 8.90 7.85 27.57
C GLN A 211 10.37 8.07 27.99
N ASP A 212 10.73 9.30 28.36
CA ASP A 212 12.08 9.65 28.81
C ASP A 212 12.52 8.86 30.05
N THR A 213 11.58 8.55 30.93
CA THR A 213 11.85 7.77 32.15
C THR A 213 12.17 6.32 31.79
N TYR A 214 11.42 5.72 30.87
CA TYR A 214 11.69 4.38 30.36
C TYR A 214 13.07 4.32 29.70
N GLN A 215 13.41 5.33 28.90
CA GLN A 215 14.70 5.44 28.23
C GLN A 215 15.86 5.55 29.24
N LYS A 216 15.74 6.39 30.26
CA LYS A 216 16.72 6.52 31.35
C LYS A 216 16.91 5.22 32.13
N LEU A 217 15.82 4.50 32.36
CA LEU A 217 15.84 3.20 33.05
C LEU A 217 16.28 2.04 32.13
N LYS A 218 16.51 2.28 30.84
CA LYS A 218 16.85 1.26 29.83
C LYS A 218 15.82 0.12 29.75
N VAL A 219 14.56 0.44 30.01
CA VAL A 219 13.43 -0.50 29.93
C VAL A 219 12.68 -0.24 28.63
N PRO A 220 12.26 -1.29 27.88
CA PRO A 220 11.45 -1.11 26.66
C PRO A 220 10.16 -0.33 26.96
N TRP A 221 9.92 0.74 26.21
CA TRP A 221 8.72 1.54 26.33
C TRP A 221 7.55 0.82 25.64
N LYS A 222 6.95 -0.12 26.36
CA LYS A 222 5.85 -0.97 25.87
C LYS A 222 4.79 -1.07 26.95
N ARG A 223 3.53 -1.03 26.52
CA ARG A 223 2.39 -1.23 27.39
C ARG A 223 1.35 -2.10 26.68
N GLY A 224 0.83 -3.08 27.39
CA GLY A 224 -0.35 -3.84 27.00
C GLY A 224 -1.53 -3.46 27.89
N VAL A 225 -2.70 -3.25 27.30
CA VAL A 225 -3.96 -3.03 28.02
C VAL A 225 -4.92 -4.14 27.64
N ILE A 226 -5.47 -4.83 28.66
CA ILE A 226 -6.46 -5.88 28.47
C ILE A 226 -7.79 -5.36 29.00
N TYR A 227 -8.75 -5.22 28.11
CA TYR A 227 -10.12 -4.90 28.47
C TYR A 227 -10.89 -6.21 28.71
N TYR A 228 -11.48 -6.37 29.88
CA TYR A 228 -12.35 -7.50 30.17
C TYR A 228 -13.67 -7.02 30.77
N GLY A 229 -14.75 -7.74 30.50
CA GLY A 229 -16.09 -7.41 30.97
C GLY A 229 -16.94 -8.65 31.10
N LYS A 230 -18.13 -8.53 31.72
CA LYS A 230 -19.12 -9.61 31.75
C LYS A 230 -19.50 -9.95 30.32
N ARG A 231 -19.43 -11.25 29.96
CA ARG A 231 -19.89 -11.75 28.66
C ARG A 231 -21.39 -11.42 28.49
N SER A 232 -21.73 -10.45 27.69
CA SER A 232 -23.08 -10.35 27.17
C SER A 232 -23.21 -11.39 26.05
N HIS A 233 -24.39 -12.01 25.89
CA HIS A 233 -24.63 -13.11 24.96
C HIS A 233 -24.54 -12.75 23.46
N TYR A 234 -23.96 -11.62 23.09
CA TYR A 234 -23.62 -11.27 21.72
C TYR A 234 -22.11 -11.43 21.55
N SER A 235 -21.71 -12.59 21.02
CA SER A 235 -20.34 -12.87 20.66
C SER A 235 -19.93 -12.02 19.44
N ILE A 236 -19.35 -10.86 19.69
CA ILE A 236 -18.51 -10.19 18.70
C ILE A 236 -17.08 -10.63 19.02
N SER A 237 -16.61 -11.66 18.32
CA SER A 237 -15.21 -12.03 18.33
C SER A 237 -14.43 -11.05 17.44
N SER A 238 -13.99 -9.94 18.02
CA SER A 238 -12.91 -9.17 17.44
C SER A 238 -12.13 -8.52 18.57
N SER A 239 -10.94 -9.03 18.79
CA SER A 239 -9.94 -8.43 19.65
C SER A 239 -9.39 -7.18 18.97
N TYR A 240 -10.12 -6.06 19.08
CA TYR A 240 -9.56 -4.76 18.72
C TYR A 240 -8.84 -4.22 19.96
N THR A 241 -7.53 -4.16 19.87
CA THR A 241 -6.72 -3.39 20.81
C THR A 241 -6.92 -1.91 20.46
N TYR A 242 -7.86 -1.25 21.11
CA TYR A 242 -8.01 0.20 21.04
C TYR A 242 -6.82 0.85 21.74
N SER A 243 -5.79 1.20 21.01
CA SER A 243 -4.76 2.12 21.50
C SER A 243 -5.30 3.54 21.38
N GLY A 244 -5.29 4.25 22.50
CA GLY A 244 -5.95 5.54 22.73
C GLY A 244 -5.73 6.62 21.64
N ILE A 245 -6.79 7.31 21.40
CA ILE A 245 -7.15 8.16 20.28
C ILE A 245 -6.22 9.39 20.04
N ARG A 246 -5.53 9.91 21.04
CA ARG A 246 -4.58 11.05 20.88
C ARG A 246 -3.11 10.67 20.96
N SER A 247 -2.79 9.63 21.65
CA SER A 247 -1.43 9.25 21.98
C SER A 247 -0.77 8.36 20.92
N ALA A 248 -1.55 7.59 20.15
CA ALA A 248 -1.03 6.82 19.01
C ALA A 248 -0.43 7.72 17.92
N TRP A 249 -0.99 8.93 17.74
CA TRP A 249 -0.50 9.89 16.76
C TRP A 249 0.86 10.48 17.11
N LYS A 250 1.06 10.84 18.39
CA LYS A 250 2.35 11.35 18.89
C LYS A 250 3.42 10.26 18.87
N TRP A 251 3.05 9.04 19.24
CA TRP A 251 3.97 7.89 19.27
C TRP A 251 4.47 7.49 17.86
N GLN A 252 3.62 7.54 16.86
CA GLN A 252 3.95 7.18 15.49
C GLN A 252 4.90 8.21 14.85
N ASN A 253 4.70 9.50 15.11
CA ASN A 253 5.57 10.56 14.59
C ASN A 253 6.94 10.58 15.30
N ASP A 254 6.98 10.33 16.62
CA ASP A 254 8.23 10.33 17.40
C ASP A 254 9.13 9.12 17.09
N GLN A 255 8.56 7.97 16.71
CA GLN A 255 9.34 6.80 16.28
C GLN A 255 10.04 7.03 14.92
N TYR A 256 9.41 7.76 14.00
CA TYR A 256 10.02 8.07 12.70
C TYR A 256 11.11 9.13 12.79
N GLN A 257 11.02 10.07 13.73
CA GLN A 257 12.10 11.04 13.95
C GLN A 257 13.32 10.46 14.68
N GLY A 258 13.12 9.38 15.45
CA GLY A 258 14.20 8.69 16.16
C GLY A 258 15.03 7.73 15.30
N SER A 259 14.48 7.21 14.18
CA SER A 259 15.21 6.29 13.29
C SER A 259 16.19 7.01 12.34
N ASP A 260 15.92 8.27 12.00
CA ASP A 260 16.82 9.06 11.15
C ASP A 260 18.10 9.52 11.89
N ALA A 261 18.08 9.54 13.23
CA ALA A 261 19.26 9.90 14.02
C ALA A 261 20.30 8.77 14.16
N LEU A 262 19.91 7.51 13.91
CA LEU A 262 20.81 6.35 14.00
C LEU A 262 21.45 5.94 12.68
N ALA A 263 20.96 6.45 11.54
CA ALA A 263 21.52 6.14 10.21
C ALA A 263 22.72 7.02 9.81
N LEU A 264 23.09 8.02 10.63
CA LEU A 264 24.21 8.94 10.34
C LEU A 264 25.49 8.62 11.12
N GLN A 265 25.59 7.47 11.79
CA GLN A 265 26.79 7.05 12.55
C GLN A 265 27.26 5.63 12.22
N ALA A 266 27.14 5.19 10.96
CA ALA A 266 27.79 3.95 10.49
C ALA A 266 28.55 4.20 9.20
#